data_af59a10d32666d7f0ee8bb7041691273
#
_entry.id   af59a10d32666d7f0ee8bb7041691273
#
_cell.length_a   1.000
_cell.length_b   1.000
_cell.length_c   1.000
_cell.angle_alpha   90.00
_cell.angle_beta   90.00
_cell.angle_gamma   90.00
#
_symmetry.space_group_name_H-M   'P 1'
#
loop_
_entity.id
_entity.type
_entity.pdbx_description
1 polymer ?
#
loop_
_entity_poly.entity_id
_entity_poly.type
_entity_poly.pdbx_seq_one_letter_code
_entity_poly.pdbx_strand_id
1 'polypeptide(L)'
;MKVIIIGGVAGGATTAARIRRVDEAAEIILMEKGKYISYANCGLPYYIGGVIEEREKLFVQTPEAFSTRFRVDVRTENEVIFIDRKRKTVTVRRSSEDTYQESYDKLLISTGASPVRPPLPGIDLNGIFTLRNVADTDRIKEYINTHAPRR
;
A
#
# COMPACT_ATOMS: atom_id res chain seq x y z
N MET A 1 15.48 -0.14 19.29
CA MET A 1 15.64 -0.89 18.01
C MET A 1 14.84 -0.17 16.94
N LYS A 2 15.48 0.09 15.78
CA LYS A 2 14.82 0.75 14.64
C LYS A 2 14.38 -0.28 13.60
N VAL A 3 13.10 -0.30 13.28
CA VAL A 3 12.49 -1.26 12.34
C VAL A 3 11.88 -0.50 11.18
N ILE A 4 12.31 -0.84 9.96
CA ILE A 4 11.64 -0.38 8.74
C ILE A 4 10.75 -1.49 8.22
N ILE A 5 9.52 -1.12 7.84
CA ILE A 5 8.52 -1.98 7.24
C ILE A 5 8.19 -1.43 5.86
N ILE A 6 8.39 -2.24 4.81
CA ILE A 6 8.08 -1.89 3.43
C ILE A 6 6.75 -2.51 3.05
N GLY A 7 5.75 -1.66 2.81
CA GLY A 7 4.37 -2.04 2.49
C GLY A 7 3.44 -1.97 3.69
N GLY A 8 2.38 -1.19 3.57
CA GLY A 8 1.50 -0.77 4.66
C GLY A 8 0.12 -1.44 4.72
N VAL A 9 -0.15 -2.45 3.91
CA VAL A 9 -1.51 -3.02 3.86
C VAL A 9 -1.67 -4.14 4.91
N ALA A 10 -1.73 -5.40 4.53
CA ALA A 10 -2.05 -6.47 5.48
C ALA A 10 -0.85 -6.84 6.37
N GLY A 11 0.22 -7.38 5.75
CA GLY A 11 1.36 -7.92 6.50
C GLY A 11 2.13 -6.83 7.25
N GLY A 12 2.38 -5.69 6.61
CA GLY A 12 3.14 -4.60 7.22
C GLY A 12 2.40 -3.95 8.39
N ALA A 13 1.13 -3.58 8.21
CA ALA A 13 0.32 -2.98 9.27
C ALA A 13 0.18 -3.93 10.47
N THR A 14 -0.10 -5.22 10.23
CA THR A 14 -0.19 -6.23 11.29
C THR A 14 1.13 -6.37 12.05
N THR A 15 2.26 -6.40 11.32
CA THR A 15 3.58 -6.53 11.94
C THR A 15 3.93 -5.29 12.76
N ALA A 16 3.68 -4.08 12.24
CA ALA A 16 3.91 -2.83 12.99
C ALA A 16 3.14 -2.82 14.32
N ALA A 17 1.85 -3.16 14.28
CA ALA A 17 1.03 -3.28 15.49
C ALA A 17 1.54 -4.36 16.44
N ARG A 18 2.06 -5.48 15.93
CA ARG A 18 2.63 -6.55 16.76
C ARG A 18 3.95 -6.15 17.40
N ILE A 19 4.85 -5.53 16.66
CA ILE A 19 6.13 -5.02 17.19
C ILE A 19 5.86 -4.07 18.35
N ARG A 20 4.95 -3.11 18.19
CA ARG A 20 4.61 -2.16 19.26
C ARG A 20 4.12 -2.82 20.54
N ARG A 21 3.40 -3.94 20.43
CA ARG A 21 2.91 -4.70 21.61
C ARG A 21 4.02 -5.45 22.34
N VAL A 22 5.10 -5.82 21.65
CA VAL A 22 6.21 -6.60 22.25
C VAL A 22 7.41 -5.74 22.62
N ASP A 23 7.55 -4.56 22.00
CA ASP A 23 8.62 -3.59 22.25
C ASP A 23 8.05 -2.17 22.14
N GLU A 24 7.69 -1.60 23.29
CA GLU A 24 7.14 -0.24 23.36
C GLU A 24 8.16 0.84 23.00
N ALA A 25 9.46 0.55 23.12
CA ALA A 25 10.55 1.47 22.83
C ALA A 25 11.03 1.40 21.37
N ALA A 26 10.53 0.46 20.56
CA ALA A 26 10.95 0.34 19.18
C ALA A 26 10.60 1.61 18.38
N GLU A 27 11.56 2.10 17.60
CA GLU A 27 11.31 3.06 16.52
C GLU A 27 10.78 2.28 15.31
N ILE A 28 9.56 2.55 14.87
CA ILE A 28 8.92 1.82 13.78
C ILE A 28 8.58 2.80 12.66
N ILE A 29 9.13 2.57 11.48
CA ILE A 29 8.84 3.34 10.26
C ILE A 29 8.14 2.40 9.29
N LEU A 30 6.94 2.76 8.85
CA LEU A 30 6.18 2.04 7.83
C LEU A 30 6.14 2.86 6.55
N MET A 31 6.74 2.34 5.49
CA MET A 31 6.82 2.98 4.19
C MET A 31 5.87 2.30 3.21
N GLU A 32 4.97 3.08 2.63
CA GLU A 32 4.01 2.61 1.64
C GLU A 32 4.12 3.48 0.38
N LYS A 33 4.27 2.83 -0.78
CA LYS A 33 4.37 3.55 -2.07
C LYS A 33 3.06 4.21 -2.51
N GLY A 34 1.93 3.68 -2.06
CA GLY A 34 0.60 4.24 -2.33
C GLY A 34 0.17 5.26 -1.28
N LYS A 35 -1.01 5.85 -1.50
CA LYS A 35 -1.64 6.81 -0.58
C LYS A 35 -2.27 6.17 0.65
N TYR A 36 -2.59 4.88 0.59
CA TYR A 36 -3.45 4.20 1.55
C TYR A 36 -2.74 3.02 2.18
N ILE A 37 -2.93 2.88 3.48
CA ILE A 37 -2.52 1.71 4.25
C ILE A 37 -3.77 0.97 4.77
N SER A 38 -3.58 -0.26 5.25
CA SER A 38 -4.59 -0.98 6.06
C SER A 38 -6.00 -0.94 5.48
N TYR A 39 -6.15 -1.24 4.19
CA TYR A 39 -7.45 -1.35 3.52
C TYR A 39 -7.80 -2.80 3.19
N ALA A 40 -9.11 -3.07 3.02
CA ALA A 40 -9.64 -4.38 2.70
C ALA A 40 -9.45 -4.72 1.21
N ASN A 41 -8.35 -5.40 0.86
CA ASN A 41 -8.09 -5.84 -0.52
C ASN A 41 -9.25 -6.67 -1.09
N CYS A 42 -9.84 -7.56 -0.28
CA CYS A 42 -10.97 -8.39 -0.67
C CYS A 42 -12.27 -7.58 -0.86
N GLY A 43 -12.36 -6.38 -0.30
CA GLY A 43 -13.51 -5.47 -0.45
C GLY A 43 -13.54 -4.73 -1.79
N LEU A 44 -12.39 -4.60 -2.47
CA LEU A 44 -12.29 -3.80 -3.70
C LEU A 44 -13.28 -4.22 -4.79
N PRO A 45 -13.40 -5.51 -5.15
CA PRO A 45 -14.38 -5.93 -6.16
C PRO A 45 -15.84 -5.74 -5.69
N TYR A 46 -16.12 -5.86 -4.39
CA TYR A 46 -17.46 -5.63 -3.85
C TYR A 46 -17.86 -4.15 -3.90
N TYR A 47 -16.91 -3.25 -3.71
CA TYR A 47 -17.15 -1.82 -3.92
C TYR A 47 -17.39 -1.50 -5.40
N ILE A 48 -16.62 -2.08 -6.32
CA ILE A 48 -16.85 -1.92 -7.77
C ILE A 48 -18.25 -2.41 -8.14
N GLY A 49 -18.66 -3.57 -7.62
CA GLY A 49 -19.97 -4.18 -7.88
C GLY A 49 -21.14 -3.54 -7.14
N GLY A 50 -20.91 -2.55 -6.26
CA GLY A 50 -21.96 -1.82 -5.54
C GLY A 50 -22.50 -2.54 -4.30
N VAL A 51 -21.90 -3.64 -3.86
CA VAL A 51 -22.25 -4.31 -2.59
C VAL A 51 -21.74 -3.50 -1.40
N ILE A 52 -20.54 -2.95 -1.51
CA ILE A 52 -20.03 -1.93 -0.61
C ILE A 52 -20.34 -0.59 -1.28
N GLU A 53 -21.23 0.19 -0.71
CA GLU A 53 -21.71 1.44 -1.30
C GLU A 53 -20.76 2.61 -1.02
N GLU A 54 -20.21 2.66 0.20
CA GLU A 54 -19.36 3.75 0.67
C GLU A 54 -17.88 3.37 0.53
N ARG A 55 -17.12 4.20 -0.19
CA ARG A 55 -15.69 4.01 -0.43
C ARG A 55 -14.88 3.93 0.87
N GLU A 56 -15.28 4.70 1.85
CA GLU A 56 -14.64 4.82 3.16
C GLU A 56 -14.65 3.50 3.93
N LYS A 57 -15.62 2.63 3.69
CA LYS A 57 -15.70 1.27 4.28
C LYS A 57 -14.60 0.32 3.80
N LEU A 58 -13.86 0.69 2.77
CA LEU A 58 -12.68 -0.05 2.34
C LEU A 58 -11.50 0.12 3.32
N PHE A 59 -11.45 1.22 4.07
CA PHE A 59 -10.32 1.55 4.92
C PHE A 59 -10.53 1.05 6.34
N VAL A 60 -9.63 0.17 6.79
CA VAL A 60 -9.61 -0.33 8.17
C VAL A 60 -9.01 0.70 9.11
N GLN A 61 -7.95 1.38 8.65
CA GLN A 61 -7.27 2.46 9.37
C GLN A 61 -6.75 3.50 8.37
N THR A 62 -6.82 4.78 8.74
CA THR A 62 -6.08 5.81 8.02
C THR A 62 -4.62 5.86 8.48
N PRO A 63 -3.69 6.45 7.69
CA PRO A 63 -2.30 6.64 8.11
C PRO A 63 -2.17 7.37 9.45
N GLU A 64 -2.95 8.43 9.66
CA GLU A 64 -2.94 9.26 10.86
C GLU A 64 -3.46 8.50 12.09
N ALA A 65 -4.59 7.80 11.95
CA ALA A 65 -5.17 7.00 13.02
C ALA A 65 -4.24 5.84 13.41
N PHE A 66 -3.60 5.21 12.43
CA PHE A 66 -2.64 4.13 12.66
C PHE A 66 -1.37 4.66 13.34
N SER A 67 -0.83 5.78 12.87
CA SER A 67 0.34 6.46 13.45
C SER A 67 0.09 6.80 14.92
N THR A 68 -1.02 7.44 15.23
CA THR A 68 -1.39 7.82 16.60
C THR A 68 -1.59 6.60 17.49
N ARG A 69 -2.36 5.61 17.03
CA ARG A 69 -2.70 4.43 17.82
C ARG A 69 -1.51 3.57 18.18
N PHE A 70 -0.58 3.37 17.23
CA PHE A 70 0.54 2.45 17.37
C PHE A 70 1.90 3.16 17.52
N ARG A 71 1.92 4.49 17.54
CA ARG A 71 3.17 5.28 17.59
C ARG A 71 4.17 4.83 16.50
N VAL A 72 3.67 4.74 15.25
CA VAL A 72 4.42 4.34 14.07
C VAL A 72 4.59 5.55 13.17
N ASP A 73 5.79 5.82 12.69
CA ASP A 73 6.03 6.80 11.64
C ASP A 73 5.55 6.20 10.30
N VAL A 74 4.35 6.60 9.88
CA VAL A 74 3.72 6.13 8.64
C VAL A 74 4.03 7.11 7.52
N ARG A 75 4.75 6.64 6.51
CA ARG A 75 5.15 7.41 5.33
C ARG A 75 4.49 6.83 4.09
N THR A 76 3.37 7.41 3.69
CA THR A 76 2.72 7.11 2.41
C THR A 76 3.39 7.86 1.26
N GLU A 77 3.23 7.37 0.02
CA GLU A 77 3.89 7.91 -1.19
C GLU A 77 5.43 7.90 -1.07
N ASN A 78 5.95 6.95 -0.30
CA ASN A 78 7.36 6.73 -0.07
C ASN A 78 7.74 5.32 -0.56
N GLU A 79 8.29 5.24 -1.78
CA GLU A 79 8.67 3.97 -2.40
C GLU A 79 10.12 3.62 -2.08
N VAL A 80 10.33 2.49 -1.41
CA VAL A 80 11.68 1.94 -1.24
C VAL A 80 12.12 1.32 -2.57
N ILE A 81 13.17 1.91 -3.16
CA ILE A 81 13.69 1.53 -4.48
C ILE A 81 14.99 0.71 -4.42
N PHE A 82 15.70 0.76 -3.30
CA PHE A 82 16.94 0.01 -3.13
C PHE A 82 17.16 -0.35 -1.65
N ILE A 83 17.78 -1.50 -1.39
CA ILE A 83 18.14 -1.99 -0.05
C ILE A 83 19.64 -2.31 -0.03
N ASP A 84 20.41 -1.57 0.75
CA ASP A 84 21.81 -1.89 1.06
C ASP A 84 21.86 -2.74 2.35
N ARG A 85 22.02 -4.04 2.18
CA ARG A 85 22.09 -4.99 3.30
C ARG A 85 23.37 -4.86 4.14
N LYS A 86 24.47 -4.41 3.54
CA LYS A 86 25.75 -4.27 4.23
C LYS A 86 25.74 -3.04 5.14
N ARG A 87 25.24 -1.93 4.63
CA ARG A 87 25.09 -0.67 5.37
C ARG A 87 23.83 -0.62 6.21
N LYS A 88 22.92 -1.58 6.06
CA LYS A 88 21.58 -1.57 6.66
C LYS A 88 20.84 -0.25 6.40
N THR A 89 20.76 0.14 5.15
CA THR A 89 20.02 1.33 4.70
C THR A 89 19.06 0.98 3.58
N VAL A 90 17.99 1.74 3.46
CA VAL A 90 17.10 1.74 2.31
C VAL A 90 17.18 3.09 1.61
N THR A 91 17.07 3.10 0.27
CA THR A 91 16.86 4.32 -0.50
C THR A 91 15.39 4.44 -0.82
N VAL A 92 14.82 5.58 -0.49
CA VAL A 92 13.39 5.88 -0.60
C VAL A 92 13.19 7.00 -1.60
N ARG A 93 12.22 6.83 -2.49
CA ARG A 93 11.79 7.83 -3.48
C ARG A 93 10.44 8.40 -3.09
N ARG A 94 10.32 9.72 -2.97
CA ARG A 94 9.07 10.47 -2.77
C ARG A 94 8.51 11.05 -4.07
N SER A 95 9.40 11.39 -5.01
CA SER A 95 9.08 11.84 -6.36
C SER A 95 10.18 11.44 -7.34
N SER A 96 10.06 11.80 -8.61
CA SER A 96 11.10 11.49 -9.61
C SER A 96 12.48 12.05 -9.25
N GLU A 97 12.54 13.17 -8.53
CA GLU A 97 13.78 13.90 -8.20
C GLU A 97 14.13 13.88 -6.71
N ASP A 98 13.22 13.41 -5.86
CA ASP A 98 13.40 13.43 -4.41
C ASP A 98 13.61 12.03 -3.84
N THR A 99 14.87 11.75 -3.49
CA THR A 99 15.27 10.51 -2.84
C THR A 99 16.03 10.79 -1.54
N TYR A 100 15.85 9.91 -0.55
CA TYR A 100 16.61 9.96 0.69
C TYR A 100 16.98 8.56 1.16
N GLN A 101 17.90 8.48 2.12
CA GLN A 101 18.29 7.22 2.74
C GLN A 101 17.79 7.17 4.18
N GLU A 102 17.39 5.95 4.59
CA GLU A 102 16.96 5.66 5.95
C GLU A 102 17.67 4.40 6.46
N SER A 103 18.23 4.46 7.68
CA SER A 103 18.92 3.31 8.29
C SER A 103 17.95 2.43 9.08
N TYR A 104 18.29 1.15 9.27
CA TYR A 104 17.49 0.22 10.05
C TYR A 104 18.35 -0.78 10.82
N ASP A 105 17.83 -1.27 11.95
CA ASP A 105 18.35 -2.46 12.63
C ASP A 105 17.73 -3.74 12.06
N LYS A 106 16.42 -3.70 11.83
CA LYS A 106 15.62 -4.79 11.24
C LYS A 106 14.77 -4.25 10.09
N LEU A 107 14.57 -5.08 9.08
CA LEU A 107 13.79 -4.77 7.89
C LEU A 107 12.75 -5.86 7.65
N LEU A 108 11.50 -5.44 7.49
CA LEU A 108 10.41 -6.28 6.99
C LEU A 108 10.06 -5.88 5.55
N ILE A 109 9.98 -6.86 4.66
CA ILE A 109 9.54 -6.68 3.28
C ILE A 109 8.16 -7.30 3.13
N SER A 110 7.13 -6.48 2.92
CA SER A 110 5.72 -6.87 2.79
C SER A 110 5.05 -6.16 1.61
N THR A 111 5.74 -6.15 0.47
CA THR A 111 5.35 -5.38 -0.73
C THR A 111 4.14 -5.95 -1.48
N GLY A 112 3.70 -7.15 -1.13
CA GLY A 112 2.62 -7.84 -1.82
C GLY A 112 3.02 -8.31 -3.22
N ALA A 113 2.05 -8.30 -4.14
CA ALA A 113 2.22 -8.74 -5.51
C ALA A 113 1.65 -7.71 -6.50
N SER A 114 2.01 -7.83 -7.76
CA SER A 114 1.42 -7.07 -8.86
C SER A 114 0.68 -8.01 -9.81
N PRO A 115 -0.42 -7.57 -10.41
CA PRO A 115 -1.13 -8.36 -11.41
C PRO A 115 -0.24 -8.63 -12.63
N VAL A 116 -0.27 -9.84 -13.12
CA VAL A 116 0.37 -10.20 -14.38
C VAL A 116 -0.51 -9.73 -15.53
N ARG A 117 0.08 -9.04 -16.50
CA ARG A 117 -0.56 -8.74 -17.79
C ARG A 117 0.10 -9.63 -18.85
N PRO A 118 -0.53 -10.76 -19.24
CA PRO A 118 0.04 -11.65 -20.24
C PRO A 118 0.05 -10.95 -21.60
N PRO A 119 1.00 -11.27 -22.50
CA PRO A 119 1.10 -10.64 -23.81
C PRO A 119 0.06 -11.22 -24.77
N LEU A 120 -1.21 -10.96 -24.49
CA LEU A 120 -2.33 -11.40 -25.32
C LEU A 120 -2.78 -10.28 -26.27
N PRO A 121 -3.20 -10.59 -27.49
CA PRO A 121 -3.80 -9.61 -28.38
C PRO A 121 -4.97 -8.90 -27.69
N GLY A 122 -4.98 -7.56 -27.71
CA GLY A 122 -6.04 -6.76 -27.13
C GLY A 122 -5.91 -6.46 -25.63
N ILE A 123 -4.88 -6.94 -24.93
CA ILE A 123 -4.69 -6.69 -23.49
C ILE A 123 -4.57 -5.20 -23.14
N ASP A 124 -4.16 -4.38 -24.10
CA ASP A 124 -4.00 -2.93 -23.93
C ASP A 124 -5.18 -2.12 -24.45
N LEU A 125 -6.28 -2.78 -24.87
CA LEU A 125 -7.48 -2.10 -25.29
C LEU A 125 -8.11 -1.35 -24.11
N ASN A 126 -8.78 -0.23 -24.45
CA ASN A 126 -9.52 0.56 -23.49
C ASN A 126 -10.64 -0.28 -22.85
N GLY A 127 -10.81 -0.18 -21.54
CA GLY A 127 -11.77 -0.99 -20.78
C GLY A 127 -11.21 -2.32 -20.26
N ILE A 128 -9.94 -2.65 -20.55
CA ILE A 128 -9.25 -3.79 -19.93
C ILE A 128 -8.45 -3.32 -18.72
N PHE A 129 -8.82 -3.80 -17.55
CA PHE A 129 -8.23 -3.38 -16.28
C PHE A 129 -7.62 -4.54 -15.51
N THR A 130 -6.64 -4.21 -14.67
CA THR A 130 -6.21 -5.07 -13.57
C THR A 130 -6.65 -4.43 -12.26
N LEU A 131 -7.00 -5.25 -11.28
CA LEU A 131 -7.42 -4.80 -9.96
C LEU A 131 -6.41 -5.26 -8.91
N ARG A 132 -5.75 -4.31 -8.24
CA ARG A 132 -4.79 -4.60 -7.18
C ARG A 132 -4.95 -3.72 -5.95
N ASN A 133 -5.26 -2.45 -6.14
CA ASN A 133 -5.27 -1.45 -5.08
C ASN A 133 -6.46 -0.49 -5.21
N VAL A 134 -6.55 0.46 -4.29
CA VAL A 134 -7.65 1.45 -4.25
C VAL A 134 -7.65 2.33 -5.50
N ALA A 135 -6.49 2.73 -6.02
CA ALA A 135 -6.42 3.56 -7.22
C ALA A 135 -6.94 2.81 -8.47
N ASP A 136 -6.67 1.52 -8.58
CA ASP A 136 -7.25 0.69 -9.65
C ASP A 136 -8.78 0.62 -9.51
N THR A 137 -9.25 0.46 -8.27
CA THR A 137 -10.68 0.42 -7.96
C THR A 137 -11.39 1.70 -8.35
N ASP A 138 -10.83 2.85 -7.97
CA ASP A 138 -11.37 4.17 -8.30
C ASP A 138 -11.45 4.36 -9.81
N ARG A 139 -10.39 4.01 -10.55
CA ARG A 139 -10.34 4.08 -12.02
C ARG A 139 -11.39 3.18 -12.69
N ILE A 140 -11.55 1.94 -12.20
CA ILE A 140 -12.56 1.02 -12.74
C ILE A 140 -13.97 1.54 -12.45
N LYS A 141 -14.23 2.03 -11.25
CA LYS A 141 -15.54 2.58 -10.87
C LYS A 141 -15.89 3.81 -11.69
N GLU A 142 -14.94 4.71 -11.90
CA GLU A 142 -15.11 5.89 -12.76
C GLU A 142 -15.42 5.47 -14.21
N TYR A 143 -14.70 4.50 -14.74
CA TYR A 143 -14.95 3.97 -16.09
C TYR A 143 -16.37 3.42 -16.23
N ILE A 144 -16.82 2.62 -15.26
CA ILE A 144 -18.19 2.06 -15.26
C ILE A 144 -19.23 3.17 -15.22
N ASN A 145 -19.04 4.16 -14.36
CA ASN A 145 -20.00 5.28 -14.23
C ASN A 145 -20.08 6.15 -15.49
N THR A 146 -18.94 6.32 -16.18
CA THR A 146 -18.85 7.18 -17.36
C THR A 146 -19.36 6.49 -18.63
N HIS A 147 -19.08 5.18 -18.78
CA HIS A 147 -19.34 4.45 -20.03
C HIS A 147 -20.58 3.56 -19.96
N ALA A 148 -21.16 3.36 -18.75
CA ALA A 148 -22.33 2.51 -18.54
C ALA A 148 -22.27 1.18 -19.34
N PRO A 149 -21.20 0.38 -19.23
CA PRO A 149 -21.03 -0.81 -20.03
C PRO A 149 -22.20 -1.78 -19.79
N ARG A 150 -22.76 -2.30 -20.86
CA ARG A 150 -23.81 -3.34 -20.75
C ARG A 150 -23.19 -4.67 -20.31
N ARG A 151 -23.94 -5.41 -19.50
CA ARG A 151 -23.61 -6.80 -19.15
C ARG A 151 -23.77 -7.71 -20.34
#